data_022eb3c7ee0f25bab3e533beb4f14cdb
#
_entry.id   022eb3c7ee0f25bab3e533beb4f14cdb
#
_cell.length_a   1.000
_cell.length_b   1.000
_cell.length_c   1.000
_cell.angle_alpha   90.00
_cell.angle_beta   90.00
_cell.angle_gamma   90.00
#
_symmetry.space_group_name_H-M   'P 1'
#
loop_
_entity.id
_entity.type
_entity.pdbx_description
1 polymer ?
#
loop_
_entity_poly.entity_id
_entity_poly.type
_entity_poly.pdbx_seq_one_letter_code
_entity_poly.pdbx_strand_id
1 'polypeptide(L)'
;MLEEILQEIQLPQSVSSVTDGISLPSMPDLSLDVSVKEQKDIFALDQRKSWDKSVEARCDFTYKLRLTRRASTNFITIWQKSVFGKTLTEIKSDDDMIPFFVESLVPVIRECIGYHICDGSWAIVTTPMRRHKERNFATLVSEGLAKELGIPFYFDCAHCRSKQRVGAIFDPNNLPKEPNVIVFDDFVTTGSTLLAMKNLLQEHGKNPVFFAGINNKL
;
A
#
# COMPACT_ATOMS: atom_id res chain seq x y z
N MET A 1 9.12 37.70 -23.31
CA MET A 1 8.02 36.87 -23.84
C MET A 1 7.20 36.11 -22.76
N LEU A 2 7.63 36.11 -21.51
CA LEU A 2 6.84 35.56 -20.36
C LEU A 2 6.27 36.67 -19.45
N GLU A 3 6.76 37.87 -19.56
CA GLU A 3 6.26 39.02 -18.78
C GLU A 3 5.04 39.74 -19.40
N GLU A 4 4.80 39.54 -20.69
CA GLU A 4 3.66 40.13 -21.39
C GLU A 4 2.33 39.37 -21.19
N ILE A 5 2.37 38.10 -20.74
CA ILE A 5 1.16 37.28 -20.54
C ILE A 5 0.54 37.52 -19.15
N LEU A 6 1.28 38.11 -18.22
CA LEU A 6 0.79 38.36 -16.86
C LEU A 6 0.04 39.71 -16.67
N GLN A 7 -0.02 40.55 -17.70
CA GLN A 7 -0.69 41.85 -17.62
C GLN A 7 -2.18 41.85 -18.03
N GLU A 8 -2.72 40.74 -18.55
CA GLU A 8 -4.10 40.69 -19.03
C GLU A 8 -5.12 39.96 -18.10
N ILE A 9 -4.71 39.53 -16.91
CA ILE A 9 -5.69 38.99 -15.95
C ILE A 9 -6.13 40.11 -15.00
N GLN A 10 -7.05 40.92 -15.48
CA GLN A 10 -7.82 41.82 -14.61
C GLN A 10 -8.81 40.98 -13.80
N LEU A 11 -8.54 40.82 -12.49
CA LEU A 11 -9.52 40.30 -11.54
C LEU A 11 -10.74 41.22 -11.52
N PRO A 12 -11.96 40.71 -11.57
CA PRO A 12 -13.15 41.53 -11.47
C PRO A 12 -13.14 42.23 -10.12
N GLN A 13 -13.24 43.55 -10.15
CA GLN A 13 -13.38 44.39 -8.97
C GLN A 13 -14.59 43.93 -8.18
N SER A 14 -14.44 43.84 -6.89
CA SER A 14 -15.45 43.52 -5.89
C SER A 14 -16.80 44.13 -6.22
N VAL A 15 -17.81 43.28 -6.41
CA VAL A 15 -19.21 43.70 -6.44
C VAL A 15 -19.56 44.10 -5.01
N SER A 16 -19.55 45.39 -4.76
CA SER A 16 -20.07 45.98 -3.53
C SER A 16 -21.58 45.77 -3.48
N SER A 17 -22.02 45.07 -2.45
CA SER A 17 -23.30 45.22 -1.75
C SER A 17 -24.55 45.56 -2.56
N VAL A 18 -25.27 44.50 -2.94
CA VAL A 18 -26.74 44.59 -3.05
C VAL A 18 -27.31 43.63 -1.99
N THR A 19 -27.37 44.12 -0.76
CA THR A 19 -28.11 43.46 0.32
C THR A 19 -29.13 44.44 0.87
N ASP A 20 -30.06 44.87 0.03
CA ASP A 20 -31.27 45.51 0.53
C ASP A 20 -32.45 44.65 0.12
N GLY A 21 -33.05 43.96 1.08
CA GLY A 21 -34.42 43.50 1.01
C GLY A 21 -34.70 42.01 0.91
N ILE A 22 -33.77 41.12 1.19
CA ILE A 22 -34.11 39.68 1.32
C ILE A 22 -34.04 39.29 2.80
N SER A 23 -35.19 39.26 3.45
CA SER A 23 -35.39 38.63 4.75
C SER A 23 -35.27 37.12 4.59
N LEU A 24 -34.10 36.55 4.94
CA LEU A 24 -33.94 35.12 5.02
C LEU A 24 -34.77 34.57 6.19
N PRO A 25 -35.58 33.53 5.99
CA PRO A 25 -36.25 32.87 7.10
C PRO A 25 -35.19 32.34 8.09
N SER A 26 -35.41 32.59 9.38
CA SER A 26 -34.57 32.07 10.46
C SER A 26 -34.43 30.56 10.30
N MET A 27 -33.20 30.09 10.06
CA MET A 27 -32.92 28.65 10.07
C MET A 27 -33.29 28.09 11.45
N PRO A 28 -33.98 26.96 11.50
CA PRO A 28 -34.20 26.27 12.77
C PRO A 28 -32.85 25.88 13.36
N ASP A 29 -32.72 26.13 14.67
CA ASP A 29 -31.55 25.79 15.45
C ASP A 29 -31.34 24.24 15.42
N LEU A 30 -30.54 23.76 14.48
CA LEU A 30 -30.13 22.37 14.39
C LEU A 30 -28.96 22.18 15.37
N SER A 31 -29.26 22.20 16.67
CA SER A 31 -28.35 21.66 17.67
C SER A 31 -28.32 20.14 17.52
N LEU A 32 -27.43 19.66 16.64
CA LEU A 32 -27.06 18.25 16.59
C LEU A 32 -26.24 17.94 17.85
N ASP A 33 -26.95 17.59 18.91
CA ASP A 33 -26.34 17.06 20.14
C ASP A 33 -25.91 15.60 19.88
N VAL A 34 -24.92 15.42 19.00
CA VAL A 34 -24.32 14.12 18.75
C VAL A 34 -23.26 13.90 19.82
N SER A 35 -23.59 13.10 20.81
CA SER A 35 -22.68 12.80 21.90
C SER A 35 -21.36 12.19 21.37
N VAL A 36 -20.23 12.65 21.90
CA VAL A 36 -18.87 12.20 21.53
C VAL A 36 -18.69 10.68 21.70
N LYS A 37 -19.56 10.01 22.48
CA LYS A 37 -19.59 8.56 22.64
C LYS A 37 -20.08 7.82 21.40
N GLU A 38 -21.09 8.32 20.70
CA GLU A 38 -21.62 7.69 19.48
C GLU A 38 -20.61 7.74 18.32
N GLN A 39 -19.84 8.83 18.18
CA GLN A 39 -18.80 8.91 17.17
C GLN A 39 -17.67 7.89 17.38
N LYS A 40 -17.28 7.59 18.63
CA LYS A 40 -16.26 6.57 18.91
C LYS A 40 -16.73 5.16 18.55
N ASP A 41 -17.99 4.85 18.76
CA ASP A 41 -18.57 3.53 18.46
C ASP A 41 -18.75 3.30 16.96
N ILE A 42 -19.10 4.33 16.19
CA ILE A 42 -19.19 4.27 14.72
C ILE A 42 -17.82 3.97 14.11
N PHE A 43 -16.76 4.64 14.55
CA PHE A 43 -15.39 4.36 14.08
C PHE A 43 -14.89 2.98 14.51
N ALA A 44 -15.24 2.50 15.68
CA ALA A 44 -14.90 1.16 16.15
C ALA A 44 -15.61 0.05 15.36
N LEU A 45 -16.86 0.25 14.98
CA LEU A 45 -17.64 -0.68 14.16
C LEU A 45 -17.12 -0.76 12.73
N ASP A 46 -16.73 0.36 12.11
CA ASP A 46 -16.15 0.37 10.78
C ASP A 46 -14.75 -0.28 10.74
N GLN A 47 -13.94 -0.10 11.78
CA GLN A 47 -12.64 -0.77 11.90
C GLN A 47 -12.80 -2.29 12.07
N ARG A 48 -13.76 -2.77 12.82
CA ARG A 48 -14.08 -4.21 12.96
C ARG A 48 -14.58 -4.81 11.65
N LYS A 49 -15.52 -4.16 10.98
CA LYS A 49 -16.05 -4.60 9.68
C LYS A 49 -14.96 -4.68 8.60
N SER A 50 -13.99 -3.74 8.57
CA SER A 50 -12.87 -3.78 7.62
C SER A 50 -11.90 -4.92 7.91
N TRP A 51 -11.73 -5.30 9.18
CA TRP A 51 -10.90 -6.42 9.59
C TRP A 51 -11.51 -7.76 9.21
N ASP A 52 -12.78 -7.97 9.53
CA ASP A 52 -13.49 -9.20 9.21
C ASP A 52 -13.53 -9.43 7.69
N LYS A 53 -13.81 -8.38 6.92
CA LYS A 53 -13.74 -8.41 5.45
C LYS A 53 -12.36 -8.77 4.89
N SER A 54 -11.27 -8.47 5.57
CA SER A 54 -9.92 -8.81 5.09
C SER A 54 -9.57 -10.27 5.40
N VAL A 55 -10.07 -10.83 6.50
CA VAL A 55 -9.89 -12.25 6.86
C VAL A 55 -10.66 -13.17 5.92
N GLU A 56 -11.86 -12.77 5.53
CA GLU A 56 -12.73 -13.51 4.61
C GLU A 56 -12.38 -13.26 3.12
N ALA A 57 -11.40 -12.40 2.85
CA ALA A 57 -11.01 -12.10 1.48
C ALA A 57 -10.51 -13.37 0.77
N ARG A 58 -10.99 -13.61 -0.45
CA ARG A 58 -10.66 -14.76 -1.28
C ARG A 58 -9.93 -14.32 -2.54
N CYS A 59 -9.20 -15.23 -3.14
CA CYS A 59 -8.57 -15.10 -4.44
C CYS A 59 -8.79 -16.37 -5.25
N ASP A 60 -9.25 -16.24 -6.47
CA ASP A 60 -9.43 -17.34 -7.42
C ASP A 60 -8.20 -17.54 -8.32
N PHE A 61 -7.15 -16.76 -8.14
CA PHE A 61 -5.91 -16.75 -8.92
C PHE A 61 -6.08 -16.48 -10.42
N THR A 62 -7.20 -15.86 -10.80
CA THR A 62 -7.33 -15.34 -12.17
C THR A 62 -6.27 -14.26 -12.40
N TYR A 63 -5.38 -14.50 -13.38
CA TYR A 63 -4.30 -13.60 -13.72
C TYR A 63 -4.84 -12.26 -14.20
N LYS A 64 -4.50 -11.19 -13.49
CA LYS A 64 -4.92 -9.83 -13.83
C LYS A 64 -3.87 -8.81 -13.41
N LEU A 65 -2.80 -8.74 -14.17
CA LEU A 65 -1.72 -7.78 -13.94
C LEU A 65 -2.26 -6.34 -13.89
N ARG A 66 -1.94 -5.64 -12.80
CA ARG A 66 -2.36 -4.25 -12.60
C ARG A 66 -1.29 -3.43 -11.90
N LEU A 67 -1.09 -2.21 -12.41
CA LEU A 67 -0.46 -1.14 -11.64
C LEU A 67 -1.56 -0.46 -10.81
N THR A 68 -1.40 -0.46 -9.51
CA THR A 68 -2.37 0.08 -8.56
C THR A 68 -1.71 1.14 -7.68
N ARG A 69 -2.47 2.16 -7.28
CA ARG A 69 -2.01 3.19 -6.34
C ARG A 69 -2.85 3.17 -5.07
N ARG A 70 -2.20 3.10 -3.90
CA ARG A 70 -2.83 3.25 -2.59
C ARG A 70 -1.90 3.98 -1.63
N ALA A 71 -2.46 4.78 -0.73
CA ALA A 71 -1.72 5.54 0.26
C ALA A 71 -0.48 6.24 -0.35
N SER A 72 -0.63 6.84 -1.56
CA SER A 72 0.45 7.51 -2.32
C SER A 72 1.61 6.60 -2.76
N THR A 73 1.41 5.28 -2.77
CA THR A 73 2.38 4.29 -3.25
C THR A 73 1.82 3.53 -4.43
N ASN A 74 2.59 3.45 -5.52
CA ASN A 74 2.29 2.62 -6.67
C ASN A 74 2.87 1.22 -6.44
N PHE A 75 2.14 0.18 -6.82
CA PHE A 75 2.58 -1.20 -6.75
C PHE A 75 1.94 -2.04 -7.84
N ILE A 76 2.63 -3.10 -8.22
CA ILE A 76 2.21 -4.04 -9.25
C ILE A 76 1.65 -5.29 -8.57
N THR A 77 0.49 -5.76 -9.03
CA THR A 77 -0.15 -6.98 -8.54
C THR A 77 -0.55 -7.90 -9.68
N ILE A 78 -0.54 -9.21 -9.42
CA ILE A 78 -0.96 -10.21 -10.39
C ILE A 78 -2.42 -10.60 -10.17
N TRP A 79 -2.84 -10.73 -8.91
CA TRP A 79 -4.17 -11.22 -8.56
C TRP A 79 -4.99 -10.17 -7.83
N GLN A 80 -6.29 -10.33 -7.92
CA GLN A 80 -7.26 -9.45 -7.31
C GLN A 80 -8.17 -10.26 -6.37
N LYS A 81 -8.70 -9.59 -5.35
CA LYS A 81 -9.74 -10.18 -4.52
C LYS A 81 -10.91 -10.68 -5.38
N SER A 82 -11.39 -11.86 -5.04
CA SER A 82 -12.57 -12.50 -5.61
C SER A 82 -13.60 -12.83 -4.52
N VAL A 83 -14.81 -13.16 -4.93
CA VAL A 83 -15.84 -13.78 -4.06
C VAL A 83 -15.66 -15.30 -4.00
N PHE A 84 -14.83 -15.87 -4.90
CA PHE A 84 -14.52 -17.30 -5.00
C PHE A 84 -13.05 -17.56 -4.69
N GLY A 85 -12.68 -18.84 -4.59
CA GLY A 85 -11.31 -19.27 -4.43
C GLY A 85 -10.86 -19.43 -2.98
N LYS A 86 -9.53 -19.50 -2.78
CA LYS A 86 -8.91 -19.70 -1.46
C LYS A 86 -8.95 -18.43 -0.62
N THR A 87 -9.17 -18.58 0.68
CA THR A 87 -9.05 -17.48 1.64
C THR A 87 -7.58 -17.11 1.86
N LEU A 88 -7.32 -15.92 2.42
CA LEU A 88 -5.97 -15.50 2.78
C LEU A 88 -5.30 -16.47 3.77
N THR A 89 -6.07 -17.02 4.70
CA THR A 89 -5.55 -17.97 5.69
C THR A 89 -5.12 -19.29 5.02
N GLU A 90 -5.95 -19.83 4.12
CA GLU A 90 -5.62 -21.02 3.33
C GLU A 90 -4.36 -20.82 2.49
N ILE A 91 -4.25 -19.68 1.78
CA ILE A 91 -3.08 -19.34 0.97
C ILE A 91 -1.79 -19.32 1.82
N LYS A 92 -1.83 -18.68 2.97
CA LYS A 92 -0.65 -18.52 3.84
C LYS A 92 -0.25 -19.78 4.61
N SER A 93 -1.14 -20.74 4.74
CA SER A 93 -0.88 -22.02 5.40
C SER A 93 -0.48 -23.15 4.45
N ASP A 94 -0.61 -22.94 3.15
CA ASP A 94 -0.33 -23.91 2.10
C ASP A 94 1.07 -23.66 1.52
N ASP A 95 1.98 -24.61 1.73
CA ASP A 95 3.36 -24.50 1.29
C ASP A 95 3.53 -24.54 -0.22
N ASP A 96 2.61 -25.21 -0.92
CA ASP A 96 2.61 -25.30 -2.38
C ASP A 96 2.31 -23.93 -3.02
N MET A 97 1.75 -23.01 -2.25
CA MET A 97 1.51 -21.64 -2.71
C MET A 97 2.80 -20.82 -2.83
N ILE A 98 3.89 -21.20 -2.14
CA ILE A 98 5.17 -20.47 -2.21
C ILE A 98 5.78 -20.57 -3.62
N PRO A 99 6.07 -21.79 -4.16
CA PRO A 99 6.57 -21.92 -5.52
C PRO A 99 5.59 -21.35 -6.55
N PHE A 100 4.29 -21.53 -6.38
CA PHE A 100 3.29 -20.96 -7.26
C PHE A 100 3.38 -19.43 -7.35
N PHE A 101 3.56 -18.73 -6.22
CA PHE A 101 3.76 -17.29 -6.22
C PHE A 101 5.08 -16.89 -6.88
N VAL A 102 6.16 -17.60 -6.60
CA VAL A 102 7.49 -17.34 -7.21
C VAL A 102 7.43 -17.50 -8.72
N GLU A 103 6.93 -18.62 -9.22
CA GLU A 103 6.82 -18.91 -10.66
C GLU A 103 5.95 -17.89 -11.38
N SER A 104 4.89 -17.41 -10.74
CA SER A 104 3.99 -16.40 -11.32
C SER A 104 4.58 -14.99 -11.31
N LEU A 105 5.37 -14.63 -10.29
CA LEU A 105 5.91 -13.27 -10.11
C LEU A 105 7.22 -13.03 -10.87
N VAL A 106 8.08 -14.04 -10.98
CA VAL A 106 9.40 -13.90 -11.63
C VAL A 106 9.31 -13.35 -13.05
N PRO A 107 8.44 -13.88 -13.94
CA PRO A 107 8.30 -13.33 -15.29
C PRO A 107 7.86 -11.87 -15.29
N VAL A 108 6.93 -11.50 -14.41
CA VAL A 108 6.43 -10.13 -14.30
C VAL A 108 7.52 -9.16 -13.82
N ILE A 109 8.30 -9.57 -12.81
CA ILE A 109 9.40 -8.75 -12.29
C ILE A 109 10.46 -8.55 -13.37
N ARG A 110 10.82 -9.63 -14.11
CA ARG A 110 11.77 -9.56 -15.22
C ARG A 110 11.28 -8.66 -16.35
N GLU A 111 10.01 -8.72 -16.68
CA GLU A 111 9.40 -7.86 -17.70
C GLU A 111 9.41 -6.38 -17.27
N CYS A 112 9.08 -6.09 -16.01
CA CYS A 112 9.01 -4.73 -15.48
C CYS A 112 10.38 -4.06 -15.30
N ILE A 113 11.41 -4.82 -14.89
CA ILE A 113 12.75 -4.30 -14.59
C ILE A 113 13.69 -4.49 -15.78
N GLY A 114 13.43 -5.51 -16.60
CA GLY A 114 14.27 -5.89 -17.73
C GLY A 114 15.58 -6.53 -17.30
N TYR A 115 16.57 -6.46 -18.18
CA TYR A 115 17.90 -7.04 -17.96
C TYR A 115 18.71 -6.34 -16.87
N HIS A 116 18.32 -5.15 -16.43
CA HIS A 116 18.96 -4.43 -15.33
C HIS A 116 18.88 -5.15 -13.99
N ILE A 117 17.98 -6.14 -13.85
CA ILE A 117 17.90 -6.92 -12.62
C ILE A 117 19.18 -7.70 -12.31
N CYS A 118 19.97 -8.03 -13.34
CA CYS A 118 21.21 -8.81 -13.22
C CYS A 118 22.47 -7.93 -13.13
N ASP A 119 22.37 -6.59 -13.09
CA ASP A 119 23.53 -5.69 -13.08
C ASP A 119 24.18 -5.50 -11.70
N GLY A 120 23.67 -6.17 -10.67
CA GLY A 120 24.15 -6.09 -9.30
C GLY A 120 23.64 -4.86 -8.54
N SER A 121 22.75 -4.06 -9.12
CA SER A 121 22.19 -2.86 -8.49
C SER A 121 20.86 -3.12 -7.75
N TRP A 122 20.36 -4.33 -7.77
CA TRP A 122 19.05 -4.72 -7.22
C TRP A 122 19.17 -5.65 -6.03
N ALA A 123 18.28 -5.44 -5.06
CA ALA A 123 18.02 -6.35 -3.94
C ALA A 123 16.52 -6.54 -3.74
N ILE A 124 16.14 -7.55 -2.98
CA ILE A 124 14.76 -7.78 -2.58
C ILE A 124 14.62 -7.77 -1.05
N VAL A 125 13.54 -7.19 -0.57
CA VAL A 125 13.11 -7.19 0.83
C VAL A 125 11.63 -7.50 0.95
N THR A 126 11.20 -7.90 2.14
CA THR A 126 9.77 -7.98 2.46
C THR A 126 9.34 -6.79 3.31
N THR A 127 8.04 -6.58 3.39
CA THR A 127 7.45 -5.71 4.40
C THR A 127 7.68 -6.30 5.81
N PRO A 128 7.91 -5.43 6.84
CA PRO A 128 8.18 -5.89 8.20
C PRO A 128 7.06 -6.74 8.79
N MET A 129 7.44 -7.76 9.52
CA MET A 129 6.52 -8.61 10.26
C MET A 129 5.86 -7.82 11.39
N ARG A 130 4.54 -7.76 11.41
CA ARG A 130 3.79 -7.08 12.48
C ARG A 130 3.56 -7.95 13.71
N ARG A 131 3.78 -9.25 13.61
CA ARG A 131 3.61 -10.23 14.69
C ARG A 131 4.76 -11.22 14.63
N HIS A 132 5.27 -11.60 15.77
CA HIS A 132 6.24 -12.69 15.89
C HIS A 132 5.56 -14.00 15.47
N LYS A 133 5.63 -14.30 14.20
CA LYS A 133 5.30 -15.62 13.66
C LYS A 133 6.61 -16.26 13.25
N GLU A 134 6.82 -17.48 13.66
CA GLU A 134 7.98 -18.30 13.27
C GLU A 134 8.06 -18.48 11.75
N ARG A 135 6.92 -18.33 11.07
CA ARG A 135 6.82 -18.44 9.63
C ARG A 135 6.06 -17.26 9.03
N ASN A 136 6.69 -16.58 8.09
CA ASN A 136 6.08 -15.51 7.32
C ASN A 136 6.05 -15.88 5.84
N PHE A 137 4.85 -16.04 5.27
CA PHE A 137 4.63 -16.40 3.87
C PHE A 137 5.33 -15.42 2.92
N ALA A 138 5.20 -14.10 3.13
CA ALA A 138 5.87 -13.10 2.29
C ALA A 138 7.40 -13.22 2.31
N THR A 139 7.98 -13.58 3.44
CA THR A 139 9.44 -13.83 3.56
C THR A 139 9.87 -15.01 2.71
N LEU A 140 9.15 -16.14 2.80
CA LEU A 140 9.47 -17.35 2.03
C LEU A 140 9.34 -17.13 0.53
N VAL A 141 8.29 -16.41 0.10
CA VAL A 141 8.13 -16.01 -1.31
C VAL A 141 9.28 -15.09 -1.75
N SER A 142 9.65 -14.08 -0.93
CA SER A 142 10.76 -13.16 -1.27
C SER A 142 12.10 -13.86 -1.39
N GLU A 143 12.38 -14.82 -0.51
CA GLU A 143 13.57 -15.65 -0.59
C GLU A 143 13.59 -16.47 -1.89
N GLY A 144 12.47 -17.10 -2.24
CA GLY A 144 12.30 -17.79 -3.52
C GLY A 144 12.49 -16.88 -4.73
N LEU A 145 11.89 -15.67 -4.70
CA LEU A 145 12.06 -14.66 -5.74
C LEU A 145 13.53 -14.24 -5.89
N ALA A 146 14.22 -13.98 -4.78
CA ALA A 146 15.63 -13.60 -4.79
C ALA A 146 16.51 -14.66 -5.44
N LYS A 147 16.26 -15.93 -5.10
CA LYS A 147 16.96 -17.09 -5.67
C LYS A 147 16.76 -17.19 -7.18
N GLU A 148 15.52 -17.10 -7.65
CA GLU A 148 15.18 -17.22 -9.08
C GLU A 148 15.63 -16.01 -9.90
N LEU A 149 15.66 -14.83 -9.30
CA LEU A 149 16.13 -13.60 -9.94
C LEU A 149 17.65 -13.43 -9.88
N GLY A 150 18.35 -14.19 -9.01
CA GLY A 150 19.79 -14.07 -8.81
C GLY A 150 20.21 -12.80 -8.11
N ILE A 151 19.38 -12.24 -7.22
CA ILE A 151 19.64 -10.99 -6.48
C ILE A 151 19.66 -11.26 -4.96
N PRO A 152 20.37 -10.44 -4.15
CA PRO A 152 20.41 -10.64 -2.70
C PRO A 152 19.05 -10.39 -2.05
N PHE A 153 18.72 -11.22 -1.06
CA PHE A 153 17.58 -11.05 -0.16
C PHE A 153 18.06 -10.52 1.20
N TYR A 154 17.48 -9.42 1.63
CA TYR A 154 17.74 -8.85 2.95
C TYR A 154 16.57 -9.14 3.88
N PHE A 155 16.75 -10.16 4.71
CA PHE A 155 15.80 -10.50 5.76
C PHE A 155 15.77 -9.40 6.81
N ASP A 156 14.58 -9.11 7.33
CA ASP A 156 14.36 -8.18 8.45
C ASP A 156 14.94 -6.77 8.20
N CYS A 157 14.70 -6.25 7.00
CA CYS A 157 15.16 -4.93 6.56
C CYS A 157 14.72 -3.80 7.49
N ALA A 158 13.57 -3.95 8.16
CA ALA A 158 13.00 -2.95 9.03
C ALA A 158 12.14 -3.55 10.14
N HIS A 159 12.07 -2.87 11.27
CA HIS A 159 11.20 -3.21 12.40
C HIS A 159 10.03 -2.24 12.52
N CYS A 160 8.88 -2.76 12.93
CA CYS A 160 7.74 -1.91 13.26
C CYS A 160 7.89 -1.34 14.67
N ARG A 161 8.05 -0.01 14.79
CA ARG A 161 8.19 0.70 16.09
C ARG A 161 6.94 0.56 16.96
N SER A 162 5.76 0.46 16.37
CA SER A 162 4.51 0.38 17.10
C SER A 162 3.68 -0.83 16.72
N LYS A 163 2.97 -1.42 17.70
CA LYS A 163 1.98 -2.48 17.46
C LYS A 163 0.69 -1.97 16.80
N GLN A 164 0.56 -0.65 16.56
CA GLN A 164 -0.63 -0.05 15.99
C GLN A 164 -0.72 -0.32 14.49
N ARG A 165 -1.93 -0.59 13.99
CA ARG A 165 -2.19 -0.91 12.58
C ARG A 165 -2.21 0.31 11.66
N VAL A 166 -2.50 1.47 12.21
CA VAL A 166 -2.63 2.73 11.47
C VAL A 166 -1.40 3.58 11.74
N GLY A 167 -0.78 4.10 10.67
CA GLY A 167 0.41 4.93 10.80
C GLY A 167 1.67 4.14 11.20
N ALA A 168 1.89 2.96 10.59
CA ALA A 168 3.10 2.18 10.85
C ALA A 168 4.35 3.04 10.62
N ILE A 169 5.18 3.17 11.65
CA ILE A 169 6.51 3.77 11.58
C ILE A 169 7.49 2.62 11.65
N PHE A 170 8.42 2.60 10.70
CA PHE A 170 9.45 1.57 10.64
C PHE A 170 10.80 2.17 11.00
N ASP A 171 11.57 1.42 11.77
CA ASP A 171 12.97 1.69 12.04
C ASP A 171 13.81 0.80 11.14
N PRO A 172 14.90 1.33 10.55
CA PRO A 172 15.79 0.54 9.71
C PRO A 172 16.54 -0.49 10.56
N ASN A 173 16.77 -1.67 10.00
CA ASN A 173 17.60 -2.70 10.60
C ASN A 173 18.65 -3.18 9.60
N ASN A 174 18.34 -4.16 8.79
CA ASN A 174 19.25 -4.73 7.80
C ASN A 174 18.98 -4.15 6.40
N LEU A 175 19.37 -2.88 6.18
CA LEU A 175 19.14 -2.20 4.91
C LEU A 175 19.99 -2.77 3.77
N PRO A 176 19.42 -2.92 2.56
CA PRO A 176 20.16 -3.29 1.37
C PRO A 176 21.33 -2.35 1.08
N LYS A 177 22.44 -2.89 0.57
CA LYS A 177 23.55 -2.10 0.05
C LYS A 177 23.22 -1.52 -1.33
N GLU A 178 22.47 -2.25 -2.11
CA GLU A 178 22.05 -1.95 -3.47
C GLU A 178 21.16 -0.70 -3.50
N PRO A 179 21.27 0.15 -4.53
CA PRO A 179 20.48 1.36 -4.67
C PRO A 179 19.00 1.08 -5.00
N ASN A 180 18.71 0.00 -5.73
CA ASN A 180 17.37 -0.35 -6.16
C ASN A 180 16.82 -1.52 -5.35
N VAL A 181 15.60 -1.41 -4.85
CA VAL A 181 15.03 -2.37 -3.92
C VAL A 181 13.65 -2.82 -4.37
N ILE A 182 13.50 -4.10 -4.64
CA ILE A 182 12.18 -4.72 -4.79
C ILE A 182 11.61 -4.95 -3.40
N VAL A 183 10.44 -4.39 -3.14
CA VAL A 183 9.67 -4.63 -1.91
C VAL A 183 8.49 -5.53 -2.25
N PHE A 184 8.46 -6.71 -1.67
CA PHE A 184 7.36 -7.65 -1.85
C PHE A 184 6.43 -7.69 -0.64
N ASP A 185 5.12 -7.69 -0.90
CA ASP A 185 4.07 -7.96 0.10
C ASP A 185 3.10 -9.01 -0.47
N ASP A 186 2.66 -9.95 0.34
CA ASP A 186 1.76 -11.00 -0.11
C ASP A 186 0.34 -10.47 -0.38
N PHE A 187 -0.11 -9.49 0.40
CA PHE A 187 -1.50 -9.06 0.41
C PHE A 187 -1.66 -7.58 0.77
N VAL A 188 -2.04 -6.76 -0.19
CA VAL A 188 -2.21 -5.31 0.02
C VAL A 188 -3.67 -4.94 0.22
N THR A 189 -3.99 -4.37 1.37
CA THR A 189 -5.33 -3.85 1.73
C THR A 189 -5.38 -2.33 1.60
N THR A 190 -4.81 -1.61 2.56
CA THR A 190 -4.80 -0.13 2.60
C THR A 190 -3.59 0.49 1.93
N GLY A 191 -2.50 -0.26 1.80
CA GLY A 191 -1.22 0.22 1.31
C GLY A 191 -0.39 1.00 2.33
N SER A 192 -0.84 1.12 3.59
CA SER A 192 -0.11 1.85 4.63
C SER A 192 1.26 1.26 4.94
N THR A 193 1.40 -0.07 4.88
CA THR A 193 2.67 -0.77 5.05
C THR A 193 3.65 -0.44 3.92
N LEU A 194 3.17 -0.45 2.67
CA LEU A 194 3.98 -0.08 1.51
C LEU A 194 4.43 1.38 1.56
N LEU A 195 3.55 2.29 2.00
CA LEU A 195 3.90 3.70 2.18
C LEU A 195 5.00 3.89 3.23
N ALA A 196 4.89 3.21 4.37
CA ALA A 196 5.90 3.28 5.42
C ALA A 196 7.26 2.73 4.94
N MET A 197 7.28 1.61 4.19
CA MET A 197 8.49 1.08 3.57
C MET A 197 9.06 2.03 2.52
N LYS A 198 8.19 2.66 1.71
CA LYS A 198 8.63 3.67 0.73
C LYS A 198 9.37 4.81 1.40
N ASN A 199 8.78 5.41 2.43
CA ASN A 199 9.38 6.52 3.15
C ASN A 199 10.72 6.11 3.76
N LEU A 200 10.77 4.98 4.48
CA LEU A 200 12.00 4.47 5.08
C LEU A 200 13.12 4.29 4.04
N LEU A 201 12.83 3.59 2.94
CA LEU A 201 13.85 3.30 1.92
C LEU A 201 14.32 4.57 1.21
N GLN A 202 13.40 5.50 0.89
CA GLN A 202 13.74 6.77 0.25
C GLN A 202 14.55 7.69 1.17
N GLU A 203 14.25 7.75 2.47
CA GLU A 203 15.06 8.47 3.48
C GLU A 203 16.50 7.97 3.54
N HIS A 204 16.73 6.69 3.18
CA HIS A 204 18.06 6.08 3.12
C HIS A 204 18.63 6.01 1.69
N GLY A 205 18.11 6.85 0.78
CA GLY A 205 18.64 6.98 -0.59
C GLY A 205 18.40 5.76 -1.49
N LYS A 206 17.39 4.92 -1.18
CA LYS A 206 17.02 3.76 -1.99
C LYS A 206 15.87 4.05 -2.93
N ASN A 207 15.82 3.36 -4.07
CA ASN A 207 14.78 3.43 -5.08
C ASN A 207 13.87 2.20 -4.96
N PRO A 208 12.75 2.24 -4.20
CA PRO A 208 11.89 1.08 -4.02
C PRO A 208 10.92 0.90 -5.19
N VAL A 209 10.78 -0.35 -5.64
CA VAL A 209 9.72 -0.81 -6.56
C VAL A 209 8.90 -1.86 -5.83
N PHE A 210 7.56 -1.71 -5.87
CA PHE A 210 6.67 -2.52 -5.06
C PHE A 210 5.92 -3.54 -5.91
N PHE A 211 5.99 -4.80 -5.47
CA PHE A 211 5.20 -5.91 -6.00
C PHE A 211 4.37 -6.51 -4.87
N ALA A 212 3.16 -6.90 -5.19
CA ALA A 212 2.31 -7.63 -4.27
C ALA A 212 1.62 -8.77 -4.98
N GLY A 213 1.40 -9.88 -4.29
CA GLY A 213 0.67 -11.00 -4.85
C GLY A 213 -0.78 -10.60 -5.13
N ILE A 214 -1.51 -10.24 -4.09
CA ILE A 214 -2.96 -10.03 -4.16
C ILE A 214 -3.33 -8.60 -3.75
N ASN A 215 -4.11 -7.94 -4.60
CA ASN A 215 -4.74 -6.67 -4.30
C ASN A 215 -6.12 -6.91 -3.68
N ASN A 216 -6.22 -6.72 -2.36
CA ASN A 216 -7.50 -6.76 -1.65
C ASN A 216 -8.14 -5.36 -1.63
N LYS A 217 -8.92 -5.04 -2.64
CA LYS A 217 -9.76 -3.85 -2.60
C LYS A 217 -11.00 -4.14 -1.74
N LEU A 218 -11.10 -3.45 -0.64
CA LEU A 218 -12.30 -3.45 0.21
C LEU A 218 -13.40 -2.65 -0.45
#